data_59f25f2196653c0c29467b696608974c
#
_entry.id   59f25f2196653c0c29467b696608974c
#
_cell.length_a   1.000
_cell.length_b   1.000
_cell.length_c   1.000
_cell.angle_alpha   90.00
_cell.angle_beta   90.00
_cell.angle_gamma   90.00
#
_symmetry.space_group_name_H-M   'P 1'
#
loop_
_entity.id
_entity.type
_entity.pdbx_description
1 polymer ?
#
loop_
_entity_poly.entity_id
_entity_poly.type
_entity_poly.pdbx_seq_one_letter_code
_entity_poly.pdbx_strand_id
1 'polypeptide(L)'
;EMRELLKITQDVTWIDHHKTAIERYKDFGHDIRGIRYDGIAGCMLTYCYLTHMTNGGRGEVHPFDLKMTEDAPFFTKLIADWDVWKFDFGDTTRYFITAFNCGNFDPQSPDWLKFNRTESREVCPETYMVIKGATMLEYRDGWAKGYLERFGFETEFEGLKCFALNLSNCSSEYFKSLPEGKYDAFIAFAFNGKEWIVSMYSTSVDVSVICKKYGGGGHKKAAGFHTKELPFGG
;
A
#
# COMPACT_ATOMS: atom_id res chain seq x y z
N GLU A 1 16.69 -15.41 5.43
CA GLU A 1 16.06 -16.00 4.22
C GLU A 1 17.05 -16.04 3.05
N MET A 2 17.54 -14.90 2.52
CA MET A 2 18.43 -14.87 1.35
C MET A 2 19.70 -15.74 1.51
N ARG A 3 20.35 -15.72 2.69
CA ARG A 3 21.53 -16.58 2.96
C ARG A 3 21.20 -18.07 2.90
N GLU A 4 20.00 -18.48 3.29
CA GLU A 4 19.58 -19.88 3.19
C GLU A 4 19.25 -20.25 1.74
N LEU A 5 18.66 -19.33 0.96
CA LEU A 5 18.40 -19.53 -0.46
C LEU A 5 19.71 -19.74 -1.23
N LEU A 6 20.72 -18.94 -0.96
CA LEU A 6 22.03 -19.04 -1.61
C LEU A 6 22.82 -20.31 -1.28
N LYS A 7 22.44 -21.06 -0.24
CA LYS A 7 22.97 -22.41 0.00
C LYS A 7 22.37 -23.46 -0.95
N ILE A 8 21.17 -23.18 -1.47
CA ILE A 8 20.42 -24.09 -2.35
C ILE A 8 20.76 -23.81 -3.82
N THR A 9 20.83 -22.53 -4.20
CA THR A 9 21.10 -22.10 -5.59
C THR A 9 21.91 -20.82 -5.63
N GLN A 10 22.78 -20.72 -6.64
CA GLN A 10 23.52 -19.48 -6.97
C GLN A 10 22.80 -18.72 -8.10
N ASP A 11 21.80 -19.30 -8.74
CA ASP A 11 21.01 -18.63 -9.78
C ASP A 11 19.88 -17.82 -9.14
N VAL A 12 20.25 -16.70 -8.54
CA VAL A 12 19.35 -15.77 -7.85
C VAL A 12 19.46 -14.40 -8.51
N THR A 13 18.31 -13.80 -8.77
CA THR A 13 18.18 -12.38 -9.12
C THR A 13 17.41 -11.67 -8.01
N TRP A 14 18.06 -10.67 -7.38
CA TRP A 14 17.43 -9.90 -6.30
C TRP A 14 17.09 -8.49 -6.76
N ILE A 15 15.80 -8.22 -6.88
CA ILE A 15 15.25 -6.89 -7.22
C ILE A 15 14.50 -6.37 -6.01
N ASP A 16 14.87 -5.20 -5.49
CA ASP A 16 14.29 -4.66 -4.26
C ASP A 16 14.40 -3.13 -4.20
N HIS A 17 13.44 -2.49 -3.54
CA HIS A 17 13.43 -1.05 -3.30
C HIS A 17 13.34 -0.66 -1.81
N HIS A 18 13.28 -1.64 -0.91
CA HIS A 18 13.22 -1.38 0.51
C HIS A 18 14.57 -0.95 1.06
N LYS A 19 14.65 0.25 1.60
CA LYS A 19 15.88 0.83 2.15
C LYS A 19 16.61 -0.10 3.13
N THR A 20 15.87 -0.76 4.02
CA THR A 20 16.46 -1.69 4.99
C THR A 20 17.05 -2.95 4.35
N ALA A 21 16.48 -3.42 3.24
CA ALA A 21 17.02 -4.54 2.48
C ALA A 21 18.29 -4.14 1.73
N ILE A 22 18.31 -2.94 1.14
CA ILE A 22 19.45 -2.35 0.45
C ILE A 22 20.62 -2.13 1.42
N GLU A 23 20.36 -1.61 2.62
CA GLU A 23 21.36 -1.43 3.67
C GLU A 23 21.97 -2.77 4.09
N ARG A 24 21.15 -3.79 4.33
CA ARG A 24 21.60 -5.15 4.70
C ARG A 24 22.40 -5.84 3.59
N TYR A 25 22.15 -5.48 2.33
CA TYR A 25 22.91 -6.03 1.20
C TYR A 25 24.38 -5.66 1.25
N LYS A 26 24.73 -4.46 1.73
CA LYS A 26 26.13 -4.00 1.85
C LYS A 26 26.97 -4.93 2.73
N ASP A 27 26.34 -5.58 3.71
CA ASP A 27 27.00 -6.50 4.65
C ASP A 27 26.94 -7.97 4.19
N PHE A 28 26.47 -8.21 2.96
CA PHE A 28 26.19 -9.57 2.49
C PHE A 28 27.44 -10.36 2.11
N GLY A 29 28.51 -9.66 1.72
CA GLY A 29 29.84 -10.24 1.47
C GLY A 29 30.04 -10.86 0.08
N HIS A 30 29.01 -10.89 -0.78
CA HIS A 30 29.11 -11.28 -2.18
C HIS A 30 28.03 -10.60 -3.01
N ASP A 31 28.34 -10.42 -4.28
CA ASP A 31 27.42 -9.79 -5.22
C ASP A 31 26.32 -10.76 -5.65
N ILE A 32 25.06 -10.27 -5.61
CA ILE A 32 23.89 -10.99 -6.11
C ILE A 32 23.34 -10.21 -7.28
N ARG A 33 23.19 -10.88 -8.41
CA ARG A 33 22.61 -10.31 -9.63
C ARG A 33 21.27 -9.63 -9.35
N GLY A 34 20.99 -8.50 -9.99
CA GLY A 34 19.73 -7.77 -9.88
C GLY A 34 19.92 -6.29 -9.68
N ILE A 35 18.87 -5.60 -9.28
CA ILE A 35 18.84 -4.15 -9.06
C ILE A 35 18.20 -3.82 -7.71
N ARG A 36 18.87 -2.99 -6.92
CA ARG A 36 18.41 -2.55 -5.59
C ARG A 36 18.50 -1.04 -5.52
N TYR A 37 17.34 -0.37 -5.52
CA TYR A 37 17.30 1.08 -5.56
C TYR A 37 16.09 1.64 -4.81
N ASP A 38 16.34 2.51 -3.82
CA ASP A 38 15.30 3.18 -3.03
C ASP A 38 14.61 4.29 -3.86
N GLY A 39 13.30 4.43 -3.67
CA GLY A 39 12.49 5.47 -4.32
C GLY A 39 11.92 5.12 -5.70
N ILE A 40 12.21 3.92 -6.22
CA ILE A 40 11.58 3.37 -7.43
C ILE A 40 10.92 2.04 -7.06
N ALA A 41 9.64 1.90 -7.36
CA ALA A 41 8.87 0.70 -7.05
C ALA A 41 9.47 -0.59 -7.60
N GLY A 42 9.33 -1.70 -6.87
CA GLY A 42 9.87 -2.99 -7.26
C GLY A 42 9.39 -3.48 -8.62
N CYS A 43 8.12 -3.24 -8.99
CA CYS A 43 7.59 -3.59 -10.31
C CYS A 43 8.27 -2.80 -11.45
N MET A 44 8.59 -1.53 -11.23
CA MET A 44 9.30 -0.69 -12.19
C MET A 44 10.76 -1.12 -12.32
N LEU A 45 11.43 -1.41 -11.21
CA LEU A 45 12.79 -1.96 -11.22
C LEU A 45 12.84 -3.30 -11.97
N THR A 46 11.84 -4.15 -11.78
CA THR A 46 11.72 -5.43 -12.50
C THR A 46 11.54 -5.21 -14.00
N TYR A 47 10.67 -4.29 -14.39
CA TYR A 47 10.48 -3.92 -15.80
C TYR A 47 11.80 -3.43 -16.43
N CYS A 48 12.49 -2.49 -15.79
CA CYS A 48 13.77 -1.97 -16.27
C CYS A 48 14.83 -3.08 -16.39
N TYR A 49 14.94 -3.94 -15.39
CA TYR A 49 15.88 -5.05 -15.39
C TYR A 49 15.61 -6.02 -16.54
N LEU A 50 14.38 -6.46 -16.73
CA LEU A 50 14.01 -7.40 -17.79
C LEU A 50 14.19 -6.76 -19.18
N THR A 51 13.81 -5.51 -19.38
CA THR A 51 13.98 -4.78 -20.65
C THR A 51 15.46 -4.63 -20.99
N HIS A 52 16.30 -4.31 -20.01
CA HIS A 52 17.76 -4.26 -20.22
C HIS A 52 18.32 -5.61 -20.66
N MET A 53 17.95 -6.69 -19.98
CA MET A 53 18.43 -8.04 -20.30
C MET A 53 17.96 -8.52 -21.66
N THR A 54 16.70 -8.25 -22.04
CA THR A 54 16.14 -8.63 -23.36
C THR A 54 16.79 -7.87 -24.52
N ASN A 55 17.23 -6.64 -24.29
CA ASN A 55 17.93 -5.83 -25.28
C ASN A 55 19.45 -6.14 -25.39
N GLY A 56 19.89 -7.26 -24.79
CA GLY A 56 21.28 -7.71 -24.85
C GLY A 56 22.23 -6.94 -23.92
N GLY A 57 21.69 -6.20 -22.96
CA GLY A 57 22.46 -5.51 -21.93
C GLY A 57 23.26 -6.48 -21.08
N ARG A 58 24.52 -6.16 -20.81
CA ARG A 58 25.43 -6.89 -19.91
C ARG A 58 25.94 -5.94 -18.85
N GLY A 59 25.80 -6.31 -17.58
CA GLY A 59 26.29 -5.50 -16.46
C GLY A 59 25.19 -4.90 -15.60
N GLU A 60 25.54 -3.89 -14.82
CA GLU A 60 24.62 -3.22 -13.91
C GLU A 60 23.56 -2.42 -14.68
N VAL A 61 22.31 -2.57 -14.25
CA VAL A 61 21.19 -1.74 -14.72
C VAL A 61 21.19 -0.45 -13.92
N HIS A 62 21.39 0.67 -14.59
CA HIS A 62 21.23 1.97 -13.94
C HIS A 62 19.73 2.35 -13.92
N PRO A 63 19.13 2.56 -12.73
CA PRO A 63 17.71 2.90 -12.58
C PRO A 63 17.36 4.27 -13.18
N PHE A 64 18.36 5.06 -13.58
CA PHE A 64 18.19 6.37 -14.21
C PHE A 64 18.07 6.33 -15.74
N ASP A 65 17.91 5.19 -16.34
CA ASP A 65 17.47 5.17 -17.74
C ASP A 65 15.97 5.56 -17.79
N LEU A 66 15.74 6.88 -17.68
CA LEU A 66 14.40 7.50 -17.68
C LEU A 66 13.57 7.04 -18.88
N LYS A 67 14.23 6.76 -20.01
CA LYS A 67 13.55 6.27 -21.20
C LYS A 67 12.91 4.91 -20.99
N MET A 68 13.56 4.01 -20.24
CA MET A 68 12.95 2.71 -19.91
C MET A 68 11.70 2.88 -19.03
N THR A 69 11.70 3.82 -18.09
CA THR A 69 10.52 4.07 -17.25
C THR A 69 9.38 4.75 -18.02
N GLU A 70 9.71 5.59 -18.99
CA GLU A 70 8.73 6.21 -19.90
C GLU A 70 8.01 5.19 -20.77
N ASP A 71 8.73 4.18 -21.26
CA ASP A 71 8.19 3.12 -22.12
C ASP A 71 7.44 2.02 -21.35
N ALA A 72 7.46 2.04 -20.00
CA ALA A 72 6.78 1.05 -19.19
C ALA A 72 5.26 1.06 -19.42
N PRO A 73 4.60 -0.11 -19.40
CA PRO A 73 3.15 -0.21 -19.52
C PRO A 73 2.44 0.69 -18.49
N PHE A 74 1.33 1.28 -18.86
CA PHE A 74 0.65 2.26 -18.02
C PHE A 74 0.18 1.66 -16.68
N PHE A 75 -0.30 0.40 -16.68
CA PHE A 75 -0.64 -0.28 -15.44
C PHE A 75 0.57 -0.45 -14.50
N THR A 76 1.77 -0.70 -15.04
CA THR A 76 3.01 -0.76 -14.23
C THR A 76 3.31 0.58 -13.60
N LYS A 77 3.11 1.68 -14.34
CA LYS A 77 3.28 3.06 -13.80
C LYS A 77 2.30 3.35 -12.68
N LEU A 78 1.04 2.94 -12.82
CA LEU A 78 0.01 3.14 -11.79
C LEU A 78 0.30 2.32 -10.52
N ILE A 79 0.76 1.07 -10.67
CA ILE A 79 1.18 0.23 -9.54
C ILE A 79 2.40 0.85 -8.85
N ALA A 80 3.39 1.31 -9.62
CA ALA A 80 4.60 1.93 -9.10
C ALA A 80 4.30 3.24 -8.36
N ASP A 81 3.43 4.07 -8.90
CA ASP A 81 3.00 5.34 -8.33
C ASP A 81 2.33 5.15 -6.96
N TRP A 82 1.51 4.11 -6.82
CA TRP A 82 0.91 3.70 -5.57
C TRP A 82 1.95 3.17 -4.57
N ASP A 83 2.84 2.28 -5.00
CA ASP A 83 3.79 1.57 -4.16
C ASP A 83 4.77 2.54 -3.45
N VAL A 84 5.26 3.56 -4.17
CA VAL A 84 6.13 4.60 -3.63
C VAL A 84 5.38 5.83 -3.12
N TRP A 85 4.04 5.80 -3.12
CA TRP A 85 3.17 6.82 -2.53
C TRP A 85 3.32 8.22 -3.12
N LYS A 86 3.62 8.33 -4.43
CA LYS A 86 3.82 9.60 -5.14
C LYS A 86 2.54 10.26 -5.57
N PHE A 87 1.61 9.48 -6.13
CA PHE A 87 0.34 9.95 -6.71
C PHE A 87 0.53 10.96 -7.85
N ASP A 88 1.55 10.75 -8.71
CA ASP A 88 1.82 11.59 -9.89
C ASP A 88 0.63 11.57 -10.88
N PHE A 89 -0.16 10.48 -10.90
CA PHE A 89 -1.39 10.36 -11.68
C PHE A 89 -2.65 10.67 -10.86
N GLY A 90 -2.53 11.19 -9.64
CA GLY A 90 -3.63 11.62 -8.79
C GLY A 90 -4.66 10.51 -8.52
N ASP A 91 -5.95 10.84 -8.70
CA ASP A 91 -7.04 9.90 -8.46
C ASP A 91 -7.05 8.72 -9.41
N THR A 92 -6.44 8.82 -10.59
CA THR A 92 -6.31 7.71 -11.53
C THR A 92 -5.60 6.53 -10.89
N THR A 93 -4.51 6.77 -10.16
CA THR A 93 -3.79 5.74 -9.39
C THR A 93 -4.69 5.11 -8.34
N ARG A 94 -5.40 5.92 -7.56
CA ARG A 94 -6.30 5.42 -6.49
C ARG A 94 -7.43 4.57 -7.06
N TYR A 95 -8.06 5.01 -8.13
CA TYR A 95 -9.15 4.28 -8.80
C TYR A 95 -8.65 2.97 -9.37
N PHE A 96 -7.55 3.01 -10.12
CA PHE A 96 -6.95 1.81 -10.69
C PHE A 96 -6.64 0.76 -9.61
N ILE A 97 -5.90 1.14 -8.58
CA ILE A 97 -5.50 0.22 -7.49
C ILE A 97 -6.70 -0.32 -6.72
N THR A 98 -7.74 0.49 -6.52
CA THR A 98 -8.98 0.03 -5.86
C THR A 98 -9.62 -1.13 -6.63
N ALA A 99 -9.76 -1.02 -7.94
CA ALA A 99 -10.29 -2.09 -8.77
C ALA A 99 -9.32 -3.26 -8.92
N PHE A 100 -8.01 -2.98 -9.02
CA PHE A 100 -6.95 -3.97 -9.12
C PHE A 100 -6.94 -4.90 -7.90
N ASN A 101 -7.01 -4.37 -6.69
CA ASN A 101 -7.03 -5.15 -5.45
C ASN A 101 -8.29 -6.03 -5.29
N CYS A 102 -9.31 -5.84 -6.12
CA CYS A 102 -10.49 -6.71 -6.16
C CYS A 102 -10.36 -7.86 -7.18
N GLY A 103 -9.29 -7.88 -7.97
CA GLY A 103 -8.96 -8.95 -8.90
C GLY A 103 -8.08 -10.02 -8.27
N ASN A 104 -7.91 -11.12 -8.98
CA ASN A 104 -6.90 -12.11 -8.65
C ASN A 104 -5.65 -11.85 -9.49
N PHE A 105 -4.65 -11.20 -8.89
CA PHE A 105 -3.39 -10.87 -9.55
C PHE A 105 -2.19 -11.63 -8.96
N ASP A 106 -2.43 -12.86 -8.51
CA ASP A 106 -1.33 -13.81 -8.29
C ASP A 106 -0.48 -13.94 -9.55
N PRO A 107 0.84 -14.17 -9.45
CA PRO A 107 1.74 -14.23 -10.62
C PRO A 107 1.31 -15.20 -11.72
N GLN A 108 0.55 -16.25 -11.37
CA GLN A 108 0.04 -17.26 -12.31
C GLN A 108 -1.41 -16.99 -12.76
N SER A 109 -2.03 -15.90 -12.31
CA SER A 109 -3.42 -15.61 -12.65
C SER A 109 -3.58 -15.27 -14.14
N PRO A 110 -4.60 -15.83 -14.81
CA PRO A 110 -4.95 -15.45 -16.17
C PRO A 110 -5.44 -13.99 -16.28
N ASP A 111 -5.72 -13.32 -15.16
CA ASP A 111 -6.15 -11.91 -15.14
C ASP A 111 -5.08 -10.98 -15.70
N TRP A 112 -3.80 -11.34 -15.62
CA TRP A 112 -2.70 -10.61 -16.25
C TRP A 112 -2.82 -10.54 -17.78
N LEU A 113 -3.42 -11.55 -18.41
CA LEU A 113 -3.63 -11.57 -19.87
C LEU A 113 -4.54 -10.43 -20.34
N LYS A 114 -5.33 -9.84 -19.46
CA LYS A 114 -6.18 -8.68 -19.78
C LYS A 114 -5.35 -7.45 -20.18
N PHE A 115 -4.14 -7.31 -19.62
CA PHE A 115 -3.22 -6.21 -19.91
C PHE A 115 -2.33 -6.47 -21.14
N ASN A 116 -2.18 -7.74 -21.57
CA ASN A 116 -1.33 -8.11 -22.69
C ASN A 116 -2.06 -8.12 -24.05
N ARG A 117 -3.38 -7.90 -24.08
CA ARG A 117 -4.14 -7.97 -25.33
C ARG A 117 -4.12 -6.65 -26.07
N THR A 118 -3.47 -6.67 -27.24
CA THR A 118 -3.49 -5.60 -28.26
C THR A 118 -4.77 -5.63 -29.13
N GLU A 119 -5.69 -6.58 -28.88
CA GLU A 119 -6.91 -6.69 -29.64
C GLU A 119 -7.90 -5.57 -29.28
N SER A 120 -8.49 -5.00 -30.32
CA SER A 120 -9.46 -3.91 -30.31
C SER A 120 -10.61 -4.11 -29.31
N ARG A 121 -10.42 -3.64 -28.08
CA ARG A 121 -11.51 -3.40 -27.16
C ARG A 121 -11.90 -1.93 -27.25
N GLU A 122 -13.18 -1.64 -27.16
CA GLU A 122 -13.70 -0.27 -27.12
C GLU A 122 -13.09 0.54 -25.97
N VAL A 123 -12.64 -0.13 -24.88
CA VAL A 123 -12.01 0.47 -23.71
C VAL A 123 -10.78 -0.35 -23.31
N CYS A 124 -9.64 0.31 -23.13
CA CYS A 124 -8.43 -0.37 -22.65
C CYS A 124 -8.59 -0.87 -21.18
N PRO A 125 -7.88 -1.93 -20.78
CA PRO A 125 -8.02 -2.54 -19.46
C PRO A 125 -7.81 -1.57 -18.30
N GLU A 126 -6.84 -0.67 -18.43
CA GLU A 126 -6.55 0.34 -17.42
C GLU A 126 -7.71 1.33 -17.26
N THR A 127 -8.29 1.81 -18.34
CA THR A 127 -9.46 2.69 -18.33
C THR A 127 -10.66 1.99 -17.69
N TYR A 128 -10.91 0.72 -18.01
CA TYR A 128 -11.95 -0.06 -17.37
C TYR A 128 -11.74 -0.16 -15.85
N MET A 129 -10.49 -0.45 -15.41
CA MET A 129 -10.16 -0.51 -13.98
C MET A 129 -10.35 0.83 -13.29
N VAL A 130 -9.96 1.93 -13.92
CA VAL A 130 -10.13 3.29 -13.39
C VAL A 130 -11.62 3.60 -13.17
N ILE A 131 -12.47 3.36 -14.17
CA ILE A 131 -13.92 3.58 -14.08
C ILE A 131 -14.52 2.72 -12.97
N LYS A 132 -14.18 1.43 -12.94
CA LYS A 132 -14.65 0.50 -11.91
C LYS A 132 -14.23 0.95 -10.51
N GLY A 133 -12.97 1.32 -10.33
CA GLY A 133 -12.45 1.77 -9.03
C GLY A 133 -13.05 3.09 -8.58
N ALA A 134 -13.31 4.03 -9.48
CA ALA A 134 -14.01 5.27 -9.17
C ALA A 134 -15.41 4.98 -8.57
N THR A 135 -16.20 4.13 -9.25
CA THR A 135 -17.53 3.71 -8.77
C THR A 135 -17.45 3.00 -7.40
N MET A 136 -16.43 2.15 -7.21
CA MET A 136 -16.24 1.45 -5.92
C MET A 136 -15.90 2.41 -4.79
N LEU A 137 -15.06 3.40 -5.04
CA LEU A 137 -14.72 4.42 -4.05
C LEU A 137 -15.89 5.34 -3.75
N GLU A 138 -16.66 5.75 -4.75
CA GLU A 138 -17.89 6.53 -4.56
C GLU A 138 -18.89 5.79 -3.64
N TYR A 139 -19.14 4.51 -3.92
CA TYR A 139 -19.97 3.67 -3.08
C TYR A 139 -19.43 3.56 -1.65
N ARG A 140 -18.14 3.23 -1.49
CA ARG A 140 -17.49 3.13 -0.17
C ARG A 140 -17.63 4.41 0.63
N ASP A 141 -17.38 5.55 -0.01
CA ASP A 141 -17.36 6.85 0.64
C ASP A 141 -18.76 7.28 1.07
N GLY A 142 -19.77 7.03 0.24
CA GLY A 142 -21.17 7.26 0.57
C GLY A 142 -21.63 6.37 1.74
N TRP A 143 -21.26 5.09 1.70
CA TRP A 143 -21.54 4.15 2.78
C TRP A 143 -20.82 4.55 4.08
N ALA A 144 -19.53 4.88 4.01
CA ALA A 144 -18.72 5.28 5.16
C ALA A 144 -19.30 6.52 5.84
N LYS A 145 -19.70 7.54 5.06
CA LYS A 145 -20.34 8.73 5.59
C LYS A 145 -21.62 8.41 6.38
N GLY A 146 -22.53 7.63 5.80
CA GLY A 146 -23.77 7.25 6.48
C GLY A 146 -23.52 6.38 7.71
N TYR A 147 -22.47 5.56 7.70
CA TYR A 147 -22.08 4.73 8.83
C TYR A 147 -21.47 5.56 9.97
N LEU A 148 -20.61 6.54 9.66
CA LEU A 148 -20.05 7.50 10.63
C LEU A 148 -21.16 8.31 11.32
N GLU A 149 -22.12 8.82 10.55
CA GLU A 149 -23.23 9.62 11.08
C GLU A 149 -24.11 8.82 12.05
N ARG A 150 -24.25 7.52 11.84
CA ARG A 150 -25.15 6.65 12.62
C ARG A 150 -24.48 5.99 13.81
N PHE A 151 -23.22 5.59 13.68
CA PHE A 151 -22.53 4.73 14.64
C PHE A 151 -21.22 5.30 15.18
N GLY A 152 -20.76 6.42 14.61
CA GLY A 152 -19.58 7.11 15.10
C GLY A 152 -19.90 7.99 16.31
N PHE A 153 -18.92 8.18 17.18
CA PHE A 153 -19.06 9.01 18.37
C PHE A 153 -17.76 9.73 18.73
N GLU A 154 -17.91 10.88 19.38
CA GLU A 154 -16.78 11.62 19.95
C GLU A 154 -16.37 10.96 21.27
N THR A 155 -15.08 10.87 21.52
CA THR A 155 -14.52 10.35 22.76
C THR A 155 -13.18 11.03 23.05
N GLU A 156 -12.73 10.92 24.29
CA GLU A 156 -11.37 11.30 24.69
C GLU A 156 -10.54 10.03 24.93
N PHE A 157 -9.33 10.02 24.40
CA PHE A 157 -8.40 8.92 24.62
C PHE A 157 -6.96 9.43 24.70
N GLU A 158 -6.25 9.12 25.79
CA GLU A 158 -4.88 9.59 26.05
C GLU A 158 -4.73 11.13 25.95
N GLY A 159 -5.75 11.87 26.41
CA GLY A 159 -5.78 13.34 26.35
C GLY A 159 -6.02 13.90 24.93
N LEU A 160 -6.38 13.07 23.96
CA LEU A 160 -6.71 13.48 22.60
C LEU A 160 -8.22 13.49 22.40
N LYS A 161 -8.69 14.51 21.68
CA LYS A 161 -10.05 14.52 21.16
C LYS A 161 -10.16 13.61 19.96
N CYS A 162 -10.85 12.49 20.13
CA CYS A 162 -10.98 11.45 19.11
C CYS A 162 -12.40 11.34 18.56
N PHE A 163 -12.50 10.82 17.34
CA PHE A 163 -13.75 10.29 16.79
C PHE A 163 -13.60 8.77 16.62
N ALA A 164 -14.49 8.00 17.25
CA ALA A 164 -14.42 6.56 17.30
C ALA A 164 -15.52 5.90 16.49
N LEU A 165 -15.23 4.76 15.88
CA LEU A 165 -16.13 3.97 15.06
C LEU A 165 -15.92 2.48 15.31
N ASN A 166 -17.01 1.76 15.64
CA ASN A 166 -16.95 0.29 15.72
C ASN A 166 -17.02 -0.29 14.30
N LEU A 167 -15.86 -0.49 13.71
CA LEU A 167 -15.70 -1.04 12.36
C LEU A 167 -14.36 -1.75 12.23
N SER A 168 -14.37 -2.99 11.73
CA SER A 168 -13.16 -3.72 11.37
C SER A 168 -12.68 -3.37 9.97
N ASN A 169 -11.40 -3.66 9.69
CA ASN A 169 -10.77 -3.48 8.37
C ASN A 169 -11.00 -2.07 7.78
N CYS A 170 -10.88 -1.08 8.64
CA CYS A 170 -11.08 0.33 8.34
C CYS A 170 -9.72 1.01 8.14
N SER A 171 -9.62 1.94 7.20
CA SER A 171 -8.47 2.83 7.02
C SER A 171 -8.85 4.27 7.35
N SER A 172 -7.86 5.17 7.41
CA SER A 172 -8.10 6.61 7.61
C SER A 172 -9.05 7.23 6.57
N GLU A 173 -9.11 6.66 5.38
CA GLU A 173 -9.99 7.11 4.29
C GLU A 173 -11.49 7.05 4.64
N TYR A 174 -11.88 6.19 5.57
CA TYR A 174 -13.28 6.11 6.02
C TYR A 174 -13.72 7.35 6.80
N PHE A 175 -12.78 8.07 7.42
CA PHE A 175 -13.05 9.26 8.21
C PHE A 175 -13.00 10.57 7.42
N LYS A 176 -12.71 10.53 6.13
CA LYS A 176 -12.48 11.73 5.30
C LYS A 176 -13.68 12.67 5.17
N SER A 177 -14.90 12.18 5.45
CA SER A 177 -16.11 13.03 5.46
C SER A 177 -16.27 13.86 6.74
N LEU A 178 -15.46 13.59 7.78
CA LEU A 178 -15.48 14.36 9.01
C LEU A 178 -14.76 15.71 8.80
N PRO A 179 -15.16 16.77 9.54
CA PRO A 179 -14.53 18.07 9.45
C PRO A 179 -13.02 18.02 9.75
N GLU A 180 -12.22 18.60 8.87
CA GLU A 180 -10.78 18.68 9.03
C GLU A 180 -10.41 19.48 10.29
N GLY A 181 -9.40 19.01 11.03
CA GLY A 181 -8.91 19.68 12.24
C GLY A 181 -9.85 19.63 13.45
N LYS A 182 -11.03 19.02 13.36
CA LYS A 182 -11.96 18.90 14.49
C LYS A 182 -11.49 17.89 15.54
N TYR A 183 -10.75 16.88 15.13
CA TYR A 183 -10.26 15.76 15.95
C TYR A 183 -8.76 15.62 15.85
N ASP A 184 -8.10 15.25 16.95
CA ASP A 184 -6.67 14.96 17.00
C ASP A 184 -6.35 13.59 16.38
N ALA A 185 -7.27 12.62 16.57
CA ALA A 185 -7.15 11.27 16.03
C ALA A 185 -8.50 10.63 15.72
N PHE A 186 -8.46 9.62 14.87
CA PHE A 186 -9.59 8.73 14.56
C PHE A 186 -9.30 7.33 15.10
N ILE A 187 -10.33 6.66 15.63
CA ILE A 187 -10.22 5.33 16.21
C ILE A 187 -11.23 4.41 15.50
N ALA A 188 -10.71 3.34 14.88
CA ALA A 188 -11.54 2.22 14.45
C ALA A 188 -11.31 1.04 15.37
N PHE A 189 -12.37 0.38 15.84
CA PHE A 189 -12.23 -0.75 16.74
C PHE A 189 -13.26 -1.85 16.45
N ALA A 190 -12.89 -3.10 16.69
CA ALA A 190 -13.79 -4.24 16.54
C ALA A 190 -13.37 -5.41 17.43
N PHE A 191 -14.36 -6.20 17.86
CA PHE A 191 -14.12 -7.42 18.63
C PHE A 191 -13.95 -8.62 17.69
N ASN A 192 -12.85 -9.37 17.85
CA ASN A 192 -12.52 -10.53 17.01
C ASN A 192 -12.97 -11.88 17.60
N GLY A 193 -13.78 -11.86 18.66
CA GLY A 193 -14.21 -13.04 19.40
C GLY A 193 -13.33 -13.37 20.64
N LYS A 194 -12.17 -12.71 20.79
CA LYS A 194 -11.23 -12.93 21.90
C LYS A 194 -10.81 -11.63 22.57
N GLU A 195 -10.60 -10.59 21.79
CA GLU A 195 -10.09 -9.29 22.21
C GLU A 195 -10.53 -8.20 21.23
N TRP A 196 -10.43 -6.96 21.65
CA TRP A 196 -10.64 -5.80 20.81
C TRP A 196 -9.38 -5.49 20.01
N ILE A 197 -9.57 -5.29 18.71
CA ILE A 197 -8.56 -4.73 17.83
C ILE A 197 -8.86 -3.24 17.71
N VAL A 198 -7.88 -2.40 18.03
CA VAL A 198 -7.98 -0.94 17.98
C VAL A 198 -6.96 -0.41 16.96
N SER A 199 -7.45 0.34 16.01
CA SER A 199 -6.62 1.06 15.02
C SER A 199 -6.79 2.56 15.22
N MET A 200 -5.67 3.29 15.24
CA MET A 200 -5.65 4.74 15.39
C MET A 200 -5.03 5.39 14.16
N TYR A 201 -5.62 6.51 13.75
CA TYR A 201 -5.17 7.31 12.60
C TYR A 201 -5.09 8.78 13.00
N SER A 202 -4.02 9.46 12.59
CA SER A 202 -3.87 10.91 12.76
C SER A 202 -2.92 11.49 11.72
N THR A 203 -3.15 12.74 11.35
CA THR A 203 -2.22 13.52 10.54
C THR A 203 -1.32 14.45 11.37
N SER A 204 -1.72 14.76 12.60
CA SER A 204 -1.08 15.73 13.51
C SER A 204 -0.33 15.07 14.66
N VAL A 205 -0.77 13.92 15.15
CA VAL A 205 -0.23 13.23 16.33
C VAL A 205 0.50 11.93 15.93
N ASP A 206 1.56 11.58 16.64
CA ASP A 206 2.23 10.29 16.50
C ASP A 206 1.48 9.20 17.30
N VAL A 207 0.50 8.57 16.63
CA VAL A 207 -0.32 7.52 17.25
C VAL A 207 0.46 6.24 17.57
N SER A 208 1.64 6.04 16.98
CA SER A 208 2.47 4.87 17.27
C SER A 208 3.00 4.87 18.71
N VAL A 209 3.25 6.06 19.26
CA VAL A 209 3.68 6.22 20.66
C VAL A 209 2.57 5.78 21.62
N ILE A 210 1.32 6.16 21.31
CA ILE A 210 0.15 5.78 22.11
C ILE A 210 -0.05 4.26 22.03
N CYS A 211 -0.12 3.71 20.83
CA CYS A 211 -0.35 2.27 20.64
C CYS A 211 0.72 1.40 21.31
N LYS A 212 1.98 1.85 21.38
CA LYS A 212 3.06 1.15 22.08
C LYS A 212 2.81 1.02 23.59
N LYS A 213 2.15 2.00 24.25
CA LYS A 213 1.79 1.90 25.68
C LYS A 213 0.86 0.72 25.95
N TYR A 214 0.06 0.33 24.95
CA TYR A 214 -0.89 -0.79 25.01
C TYR A 214 -0.33 -2.08 24.39
N GLY A 215 1.00 -2.17 24.20
CA GLY A 215 1.65 -3.37 23.67
C GLY A 215 1.54 -3.53 22.14
N GLY A 216 1.04 -2.51 21.46
CA GLY A 216 0.92 -2.47 20.01
C GLY A 216 2.05 -1.74 19.30
N GLY A 217 1.78 -1.17 18.14
CA GLY A 217 2.76 -0.44 17.34
C GLY A 217 2.21 -0.03 15.98
N GLY A 218 3.11 0.43 15.11
CA GLY A 218 2.77 0.87 13.76
C GLY A 218 3.57 2.09 13.34
N HIS A 219 3.03 2.83 12.38
CA HIS A 219 3.61 4.06 11.87
C HIS A 219 3.06 5.28 12.59
N LYS A 220 3.78 6.40 12.51
CA LYS A 220 3.40 7.67 13.11
C LYS A 220 1.94 8.08 12.82
N LYS A 221 1.46 7.87 11.60
CA LYS A 221 0.12 8.26 11.15
C LYS A 221 -0.94 7.18 11.24
N ALA A 222 -0.53 5.91 11.45
CA ALA A 222 -1.43 4.76 11.51
C ALA A 222 -0.79 3.66 12.37
N ALA A 223 -1.41 3.34 13.49
CA ALA A 223 -0.92 2.34 14.43
C ALA A 223 -2.11 1.62 15.08
N GLY A 224 -1.86 0.51 15.78
CA GLY A 224 -2.92 -0.23 16.46
C GLY A 224 -2.40 -1.08 17.60
N PHE A 225 -3.34 -1.58 18.41
CA PHE A 225 -3.07 -2.47 19.51
C PHE A 225 -4.26 -3.42 19.75
N HIS A 226 -4.04 -4.44 20.54
CA HIS A 226 -5.06 -5.37 20.99
C HIS A 226 -5.29 -5.22 22.49
N THR A 227 -6.53 -5.35 22.95
CA THR A 227 -6.87 -5.21 24.36
C THR A 227 -8.08 -6.07 24.75
N LYS A 228 -8.14 -6.48 26.02
CA LYS A 228 -9.31 -7.20 26.55
C LYS A 228 -10.49 -6.29 26.83
N GLU A 229 -10.22 -5.04 27.19
CA GLU A 229 -11.21 -4.03 27.52
C GLU A 229 -10.88 -2.75 26.73
N LEU A 230 -11.92 -2.07 26.24
CA LEU A 230 -11.72 -0.81 25.52
C LEU A 230 -11.29 0.28 26.54
N PRO A 231 -10.19 0.99 26.28
CA PRO A 231 -9.71 2.04 27.20
C PRO A 231 -10.39 3.40 26.98
N PHE A 232 -11.48 3.45 26.20
CA PHE A 232 -12.25 4.64 25.87
C PHE A 232 -13.74 4.30 25.72
N GLY A 233 -14.62 5.30 25.72
CA GLY A 233 -16.06 5.13 25.45
C GLY A 233 -16.89 4.67 26.65
N GLY A 234 -16.44 5.01 27.86
CA GLY A 234 -17.18 4.84 29.13
C GLY A 234 -18.00 6.06 29.48
#